data_1cd5041b0bd9391f4cb30cbecc8b9f32
#
_entry.id   1cd5041b0bd9391f4cb30cbecc8b9f32
#
_cell.length_a   1.000
_cell.length_b   1.000
_cell.length_c   1.000
_cell.angle_alpha   90.00
_cell.angle_beta   90.00
_cell.angle_gamma   90.00
#
_symmetry.space_group_name_H-M   'P 1'
#
loop_
_entity.id
_entity.type
_entity.pdbx_description
1 polymer ?
#
loop_
_entity_poly.entity_id
_entity_poly.type
_entity_poly.pdbx_seq_one_letter_code
_entity_poly.pdbx_strand_id
1 'polypeptide(L)'
;LGVSALPWYSQLDFNYTRSDDERSSYQGGARGGVVVHGEGVTFSPYPVRDTFAVMSVGEMSGVKVSTPSGPVWTDWQGLAVVPQVSAYGRSPVEVQTRSLPRNADIHNGLAVISAGRGAVDKVQFGVALTRRALLNVTTDSGQPIPRGATVSTAEGEFVTLVQEGSQVFLPDVLDPRPLWIKAQGQPRCRLEFDLPEDADPEVYFETAPARCRPS
;
A
#
# COMPACT_ATOMS: atom_id res chain seq x y z
N LEU A 1 8.24 8.43 -36.36
CA LEU A 1 8.60 8.04 -34.99
C LEU A 1 7.47 8.49 -34.07
N GLY A 2 6.86 7.57 -33.35
CA GLY A 2 5.79 7.85 -32.39
C GLY A 2 6.25 7.52 -30.95
N VAL A 3 5.88 8.38 -30.02
CA VAL A 3 6.07 8.18 -28.59
C VAL A 3 4.71 8.36 -27.92
N SER A 4 4.30 7.37 -27.12
CA SER A 4 3.11 7.49 -26.26
C SER A 4 3.55 7.35 -24.82
N ALA A 5 3.00 8.20 -23.95
CA ALA A 5 3.19 8.15 -22.51
C ALA A 5 1.84 8.08 -21.82
N LEU A 6 1.76 7.29 -20.75
CA LEU A 6 0.60 7.13 -19.92
C LEU A 6 0.92 7.66 -18.50
N PRO A 7 0.95 8.99 -18.32
CA PRO A 7 1.01 9.54 -16.97
C PRO A 7 -0.27 9.19 -16.20
N TRP A 8 -0.24 9.26 -14.88
CA TRP A 8 -1.30 8.79 -13.98
C TRP A 8 -2.72 9.32 -14.29
N TYR A 9 -2.80 10.49 -14.91
CA TYR A 9 -4.06 11.22 -15.10
C TYR A 9 -4.44 11.47 -16.56
N SER A 10 -3.57 11.12 -17.52
CA SER A 10 -3.82 11.38 -18.94
C SER A 10 -3.01 10.44 -19.82
N GLN A 11 -3.44 10.28 -21.05
CA GLN A 11 -2.67 9.64 -22.12
C GLN A 11 -2.15 10.72 -23.05
N LEU A 12 -0.85 10.71 -23.29
CA LEU A 12 -0.18 11.63 -24.18
C LEU A 12 0.37 10.87 -25.38
N ASP A 13 0.06 11.33 -26.57
CA ASP A 13 0.55 10.77 -27.82
C ASP A 13 1.33 11.85 -28.57
N PHE A 14 2.52 11.53 -29.04
CA PHE A 14 3.32 12.40 -29.88
C PHE A 14 3.84 11.62 -31.08
N ASN A 15 3.50 12.06 -32.28
CA ASN A 15 3.93 11.48 -33.53
C ASN A 15 4.78 12.46 -34.35
N TYR A 16 5.94 12.03 -34.79
CA TYR A 16 6.79 12.75 -35.73
C TYR A 16 6.91 11.93 -37.02
N THR A 17 6.57 12.56 -38.13
CA THR A 17 6.73 11.97 -39.46
C THR A 17 7.57 12.89 -40.34
N ARG A 18 8.61 12.35 -40.93
CA ARG A 18 9.43 13.01 -41.95
C ARG A 18 9.17 12.35 -43.29
N SER A 19 8.84 13.16 -44.29
CA SER A 19 8.70 12.70 -45.68
C SER A 19 10.00 12.94 -46.44
N ASP A 20 10.23 12.18 -47.52
CA ASP A 20 11.44 12.28 -48.36
C ASP A 20 11.59 13.67 -49.02
N ASP A 21 10.52 14.47 -49.10
CA ASP A 21 10.50 15.84 -49.58
C ASP A 21 10.92 16.90 -48.52
N GLU A 22 11.69 16.52 -47.50
CA GLU A 22 12.14 17.39 -46.38
C GLU A 22 11.01 18.01 -45.55
N ARG A 23 9.77 17.60 -45.75
CA ARG A 23 8.64 18.07 -44.93
C ARG A 23 8.55 17.24 -43.65
N SER A 24 8.56 17.95 -42.53
CA SER A 24 8.35 17.35 -41.21
C SER A 24 6.95 17.66 -40.69
N SER A 25 6.25 16.66 -40.17
CA SER A 25 4.94 16.82 -39.55
C SER A 25 5.03 16.37 -38.08
N TYR A 26 4.48 17.20 -37.22
CA TYR A 26 4.37 16.93 -35.77
C TYR A 26 2.89 16.84 -35.42
N GLN A 27 2.51 15.80 -34.72
CA GLN A 27 1.15 15.62 -34.21
C GLN A 27 1.22 15.23 -32.74
N GLY A 28 0.55 16.03 -31.89
CA GLY A 28 0.41 15.73 -30.47
C GLY A 28 -1.07 15.60 -30.09
N GLY A 29 -1.37 14.69 -29.18
CA GLY A 29 -2.70 14.49 -28.61
C GLY A 29 -2.63 14.24 -27.13
N ALA A 30 -3.65 14.72 -26.39
CA ALA A 30 -3.87 14.38 -24.99
C ALA A 30 -5.29 13.81 -24.83
N ARG A 31 -5.42 12.72 -24.07
CA ARG A 31 -6.71 12.07 -23.78
C ARG A 31 -6.81 11.76 -22.30
N GLY A 32 -8.02 11.73 -21.78
CA GLY A 32 -8.31 11.39 -20.40
C GLY A 32 -9.77 11.61 -20.08
N GLY A 33 -10.11 11.45 -18.82
CA GLY A 33 -11.43 11.68 -18.27
C GLY A 33 -11.38 12.36 -16.92
N VAL A 34 -12.45 13.03 -16.55
CA VAL A 34 -12.64 13.64 -15.22
C VAL A 34 -14.00 13.20 -14.71
N VAL A 35 -14.03 12.73 -13.47
CA VAL A 35 -15.25 12.33 -12.77
C VAL A 35 -15.43 13.19 -11.53
N VAL A 36 -16.59 13.82 -11.42
CA VAL A 36 -16.98 14.55 -10.21
C VAL A 36 -17.96 13.67 -9.44
N HIS A 37 -17.67 13.40 -8.18
CA HIS A 37 -18.46 12.54 -7.31
C HIS A 37 -18.51 13.08 -5.86
N GLY A 38 -19.24 12.42 -4.97
CA GLY A 38 -19.47 12.91 -3.62
C GLY A 38 -18.22 13.05 -2.73
N GLU A 39 -17.11 12.41 -3.09
CA GLU A 39 -15.83 12.46 -2.40
C GLU A 39 -14.82 13.41 -3.06
N GLY A 40 -15.18 14.04 -4.20
CA GLY A 40 -14.32 15.01 -4.88
C GLY A 40 -14.25 14.86 -6.39
N VAL A 41 -13.06 15.08 -6.94
CA VAL A 41 -12.79 15.00 -8.37
C VAL A 41 -11.63 14.03 -8.59
N THR A 42 -11.87 13.03 -9.41
CA THR A 42 -10.86 12.03 -9.77
C THR A 42 -10.61 12.03 -11.27
N PHE A 43 -9.36 11.96 -11.66
CA PHE A 43 -8.92 11.93 -13.05
C PHE A 43 -8.73 10.48 -13.53
N SER A 44 -8.91 10.28 -14.83
CA SER A 44 -8.69 8.99 -15.49
C SER A 44 -7.75 9.17 -16.68
N PRO A 45 -6.74 8.30 -16.87
CA PRO A 45 -5.93 8.32 -18.09
C PRO A 45 -6.72 7.91 -19.34
N TYR A 46 -7.89 7.31 -19.18
CA TYR A 46 -8.73 6.89 -20.28
C TYR A 46 -10.05 7.67 -20.31
N PRO A 47 -10.68 7.84 -21.48
CA PRO A 47 -12.01 8.43 -21.57
C PRO A 47 -13.03 7.63 -20.78
N VAL A 48 -13.81 8.30 -19.94
CA VAL A 48 -14.87 7.67 -19.13
C VAL A 48 -16.10 7.45 -19.98
N ARG A 49 -16.67 6.25 -19.88
CA ARG A 49 -17.88 5.85 -20.62
C ARG A 49 -19.12 6.04 -19.76
N ASP A 50 -20.28 5.71 -20.35
CA ASP A 50 -21.60 5.81 -19.69
C ASP A 50 -21.75 4.89 -18.47
N THR A 51 -21.01 3.79 -18.44
CA THR A 51 -21.00 2.83 -17.33
C THR A 51 -19.58 2.71 -16.81
N PHE A 52 -19.35 3.18 -15.60
CA PHE A 52 -18.03 3.24 -14.99
C PHE A 52 -18.10 2.99 -13.48
N ALA A 53 -16.96 2.91 -12.82
CA ALA A 53 -16.92 2.80 -11.37
C ALA A 53 -15.85 3.74 -10.79
N VAL A 54 -16.06 4.14 -9.53
CA VAL A 54 -15.05 4.77 -8.70
C VAL A 54 -14.60 3.75 -7.68
N MET A 55 -13.29 3.57 -7.53
CA MET A 55 -12.72 2.67 -6.55
C MET A 55 -11.82 3.40 -5.58
N SER A 56 -11.72 2.87 -4.36
CA SER A 56 -10.79 3.32 -3.34
C SER A 56 -9.88 2.19 -2.87
N VAL A 57 -8.62 2.54 -2.61
CA VAL A 57 -7.62 1.63 -2.04
C VAL A 57 -7.06 2.27 -0.77
N GLY A 58 -7.90 2.31 0.28
CA GLY A 58 -7.60 3.11 1.46
C GLY A 58 -7.36 4.57 1.08
N GLU A 59 -6.49 5.26 1.82
CA GLU A 59 -6.03 6.63 1.52
C GLU A 59 -4.66 6.64 0.82
N MET A 60 -4.36 5.60 0.01
CA MET A 60 -3.05 5.43 -0.59
C MET A 60 -2.98 5.97 -2.01
N SER A 61 -2.10 6.94 -2.22
CA SER A 61 -1.80 7.51 -3.52
C SER A 61 -0.85 6.63 -4.33
N GLY A 62 -1.01 6.65 -5.65
CA GLY A 62 -0.08 6.00 -6.58
C GLY A 62 -0.20 4.48 -6.66
N VAL A 63 -1.21 3.89 -6.04
CA VAL A 63 -1.47 2.45 -6.13
C VAL A 63 -1.98 2.11 -7.53
N LYS A 64 -1.31 1.18 -8.19
CA LYS A 64 -1.67 0.72 -9.53
C LYS A 64 -2.75 -0.33 -9.48
N VAL A 65 -3.81 -0.14 -10.24
CA VAL A 65 -4.91 -1.08 -10.38
C VAL A 65 -5.10 -1.46 -11.84
N SER A 66 -5.17 -2.74 -12.11
CA SER A 66 -5.50 -3.28 -13.43
C SER A 66 -7.00 -3.23 -13.63
N THR A 67 -7.44 -2.66 -14.76
CA THR A 67 -8.83 -2.59 -15.16
C THR A 67 -9.01 -3.14 -16.58
N PRO A 68 -10.23 -3.43 -17.04
CA PRO A 68 -10.47 -3.87 -18.42
C PRO A 68 -10.01 -2.86 -19.49
N SER A 69 -9.93 -1.58 -19.14
CA SER A 69 -9.46 -0.52 -20.06
C SER A 69 -7.95 -0.33 -20.03
N GLY A 70 -7.27 -0.94 -19.08
CA GLY A 70 -5.83 -0.79 -18.83
C GLY A 70 -5.54 -0.37 -17.39
N PRO A 71 -4.26 -0.12 -17.06
CA PRO A 71 -3.88 0.27 -15.71
C PRO A 71 -4.31 1.71 -15.39
N VAL A 72 -4.79 1.90 -14.17
CA VAL A 72 -5.08 3.20 -13.57
C VAL A 72 -4.35 3.32 -12.23
N TRP A 73 -4.21 4.53 -11.71
CA TRP A 73 -3.53 4.80 -10.43
C TRP A 73 -4.42 5.61 -9.51
N THR A 74 -4.32 5.34 -8.23
CA THR A 74 -5.03 6.12 -7.22
C THR A 74 -4.45 7.52 -7.09
N ASP A 75 -5.32 8.49 -6.89
CA ASP A 75 -4.97 9.88 -6.62
C ASP A 75 -4.54 10.10 -5.16
N TRP A 76 -4.38 11.36 -4.75
CA TRP A 76 -3.96 11.73 -3.37
C TRP A 76 -4.97 11.33 -2.29
N GLN A 77 -6.20 11.01 -2.64
CA GLN A 77 -7.25 10.53 -1.74
C GLN A 77 -7.38 8.99 -1.75
N GLY A 78 -6.53 8.30 -2.51
CA GLY A 78 -6.62 6.86 -2.70
C GLY A 78 -7.73 6.43 -3.65
N LEU A 79 -8.26 7.35 -4.46
CA LEU A 79 -9.36 7.12 -5.39
C LEU A 79 -8.84 6.93 -6.81
N ALA A 80 -9.51 6.07 -7.59
CA ALA A 80 -9.26 5.91 -9.01
C ALA A 80 -10.55 5.60 -9.76
N VAL A 81 -10.56 5.90 -11.05
CA VAL A 81 -11.70 5.61 -11.92
C VAL A 81 -11.46 4.34 -12.74
N VAL A 82 -12.42 3.43 -12.72
CA VAL A 82 -12.55 2.35 -13.72
C VAL A 82 -13.35 2.92 -14.89
N PRO A 83 -12.72 3.35 -15.97
CA PRO A 83 -13.33 4.26 -16.96
C PRO A 83 -14.43 3.59 -17.80
N GLN A 84 -14.43 2.27 -17.84
CA GLN A 84 -15.43 1.47 -18.53
C GLN A 84 -15.71 0.17 -17.79
N VAL A 85 -16.96 -0.08 -17.49
CA VAL A 85 -17.49 -1.32 -16.94
C VAL A 85 -18.44 -1.95 -17.96
N SER A 86 -18.36 -3.25 -18.17
CA SER A 86 -19.26 -3.98 -19.07
C SER A 86 -20.66 -4.00 -18.48
N ALA A 87 -21.60 -3.33 -19.15
CA ALA A 87 -23.02 -3.36 -18.75
C ALA A 87 -23.55 -4.81 -18.80
N TYR A 88 -24.16 -5.26 -17.70
CA TYR A 88 -24.69 -6.63 -17.50
C TYR A 88 -23.63 -7.74 -17.61
N GLY A 89 -22.34 -7.37 -17.62
CA GLY A 89 -21.18 -8.27 -17.66
C GLY A 89 -20.40 -8.27 -16.36
N ARG A 90 -19.24 -8.94 -16.39
CA ARG A 90 -18.28 -9.00 -15.28
C ARG A 90 -17.02 -8.23 -15.68
N SER A 91 -16.66 -7.26 -14.89
CA SER A 91 -15.46 -6.44 -15.09
C SER A 91 -14.51 -6.64 -13.91
N PRO A 92 -13.46 -7.48 -14.05
CA PRO A 92 -12.51 -7.68 -12.99
C PRO A 92 -11.62 -6.43 -12.85
N VAL A 93 -11.32 -6.06 -11.60
CA VAL A 93 -10.35 -5.05 -11.23
C VAL A 93 -9.41 -5.62 -10.17
N GLU A 94 -8.12 -5.40 -10.32
CA GLU A 94 -7.10 -6.02 -9.47
C GLU A 94 -6.06 -4.99 -9.03
N VAL A 95 -5.87 -4.87 -7.73
CA VAL A 95 -4.82 -4.05 -7.13
C VAL A 95 -3.48 -4.75 -7.29
N GLN A 96 -2.52 -4.06 -7.89
CA GLN A 96 -1.16 -4.58 -8.02
C GLN A 96 -0.41 -4.38 -6.70
N THR A 97 -0.28 -5.42 -5.92
CA THR A 97 0.34 -5.41 -4.57
C THR A 97 1.75 -4.85 -4.54
N ARG A 98 2.49 -4.93 -5.65
CA ARG A 98 3.84 -4.34 -5.78
C ARG A 98 3.85 -2.81 -5.76
N SER A 99 2.70 -2.18 -5.99
CA SER A 99 2.55 -0.72 -5.94
C SER A 99 2.04 -0.21 -4.60
N LEU A 100 1.71 -1.11 -3.67
CA LEU A 100 1.38 -0.75 -2.30
C LEU A 100 2.63 -0.32 -1.54
N PRO A 101 2.51 0.61 -0.59
CA PRO A 101 3.56 0.88 0.38
C PRO A 101 3.95 -0.41 1.14
N ARG A 102 5.20 -0.50 1.58
CA ARG A 102 5.72 -1.71 2.24
C ARG A 102 5.11 -2.01 3.60
N ASN A 103 4.50 -1.00 4.20
CA ASN A 103 3.77 -1.08 5.45
C ASN A 103 2.26 -1.31 5.28
N ALA A 104 1.80 -1.60 4.05
CA ALA A 104 0.40 -1.85 3.75
C ALA A 104 0.17 -3.29 3.28
N ASP A 105 -0.88 -3.90 3.81
CA ASP A 105 -1.37 -5.20 3.39
C ASP A 105 -2.81 -5.08 2.88
N ILE A 106 -3.16 -5.82 1.85
CA ILE A 106 -4.50 -5.87 1.29
C ILE A 106 -5.11 -7.25 1.52
N HIS A 107 -6.32 -7.29 2.08
CA HIS A 107 -6.98 -8.57 2.38
C HIS A 107 -7.44 -9.29 1.12
N ASN A 108 -7.98 -8.54 0.16
CA ASN A 108 -8.40 -9.05 -1.14
C ASN A 108 -8.15 -7.97 -2.19
N GLY A 109 -7.18 -8.20 -3.06
CA GLY A 109 -6.82 -7.27 -4.14
C GLY A 109 -7.65 -7.43 -5.42
N LEU A 110 -8.59 -8.39 -5.47
CA LEU A 110 -9.42 -8.65 -6.63
C LEU A 110 -10.90 -8.34 -6.32
N ALA A 111 -11.51 -7.54 -7.17
CA ALA A 111 -12.96 -7.32 -7.16
C ALA A 111 -13.55 -7.53 -8.56
N VAL A 112 -14.81 -7.93 -8.64
CA VAL A 112 -15.53 -8.07 -9.89
C VAL A 112 -16.74 -7.14 -9.87
N ILE A 113 -16.73 -6.16 -10.76
CA ILE A 113 -17.80 -5.19 -10.91
C ILE A 113 -18.86 -5.76 -11.86
N SER A 114 -20.12 -5.67 -11.47
CA SER A 114 -21.28 -6.04 -12.30
C SER A 114 -22.30 -4.92 -12.20
N ALA A 115 -22.39 -4.09 -13.24
CA ALA A 115 -23.22 -2.91 -13.25
C ALA A 115 -24.26 -2.96 -14.37
N GLY A 116 -25.41 -2.33 -14.17
CA GLY A 116 -26.37 -2.03 -15.24
C GLY A 116 -25.85 -0.92 -16.13
N ARG A 117 -26.41 -0.79 -17.33
CA ARG A 117 -26.04 0.29 -18.25
C ARG A 117 -26.35 1.67 -17.65
N GLY A 118 -25.40 2.58 -17.76
CA GLY A 118 -25.50 3.93 -17.21
C GLY A 118 -25.29 4.01 -15.69
N ALA A 119 -24.95 2.90 -15.04
CA ALA A 119 -24.68 2.89 -13.60
C ALA A 119 -23.26 3.39 -13.27
N VAL A 120 -23.15 4.03 -12.12
CA VAL A 120 -21.89 4.34 -11.48
C VAL A 120 -21.77 3.46 -10.25
N ASP A 121 -20.80 2.56 -10.23
CA ASP A 121 -20.56 1.64 -9.13
C ASP A 121 -19.43 2.14 -8.23
N LYS A 122 -19.39 1.68 -6.98
CA LYS A 122 -18.31 1.96 -6.03
C LYS A 122 -17.68 0.66 -5.59
N VAL A 123 -16.34 0.63 -5.60
CA VAL A 123 -15.55 -0.51 -5.14
C VAL A 123 -14.56 -0.04 -4.09
N GLN A 124 -14.55 -0.72 -2.94
CA GLN A 124 -13.61 -0.42 -1.86
C GLN A 124 -12.73 -1.64 -1.61
N PHE A 125 -11.43 -1.43 -1.65
CA PHE A 125 -10.45 -2.43 -1.25
C PHE A 125 -10.06 -2.21 0.22
N GLY A 126 -10.25 -3.24 1.03
CA GLY A 126 -9.83 -3.22 2.44
C GLY A 126 -8.32 -3.31 2.55
N VAL A 127 -7.71 -2.26 3.05
CA VAL A 127 -6.29 -2.18 3.30
C VAL A 127 -6.04 -2.09 4.79
N ALA A 128 -5.08 -2.86 5.28
CA ALA A 128 -4.56 -2.79 6.63
C ALA A 128 -3.16 -2.15 6.58
N LEU A 129 -2.98 -1.08 7.33
CA LEU A 129 -1.65 -0.57 7.61
C LEU A 129 -1.04 -1.39 8.75
N THR A 130 0.22 -1.75 8.62
CA THR A 130 0.99 -2.44 9.65
C THR A 130 2.29 -1.70 9.86
N ARG A 131 2.72 -1.58 11.11
CA ARG A 131 4.04 -1.04 11.44
C ARG A 131 4.85 -2.15 12.07
N ARG A 132 5.89 -2.59 11.41
CA ARG A 132 6.74 -3.69 11.87
C ARG A 132 8.03 -3.14 12.43
N ALA A 133 8.52 -3.75 13.51
CA ALA A 133 9.78 -3.36 14.11
C ALA A 133 10.72 -4.56 14.34
N LEU A 134 11.99 -4.38 14.04
CA LEU A 134 13.07 -5.28 14.43
C LEU A 134 13.89 -4.61 15.52
N LEU A 135 13.76 -5.11 16.73
CA LEU A 135 14.40 -4.53 17.91
C LEU A 135 15.70 -5.27 18.25
N ASN A 136 16.76 -4.53 18.51
CA ASN A 136 17.99 -5.06 19.09
C ASN A 136 17.92 -4.88 20.61
N VAL A 137 17.65 -5.97 21.32
CA VAL A 137 17.32 -5.92 22.76
C VAL A 137 18.55 -6.21 23.62
N THR A 138 18.74 -5.38 24.63
CA THR A 138 19.73 -5.62 25.67
C THR A 138 19.09 -5.50 27.05
N THR A 139 19.69 -6.13 28.06
CA THR A 139 19.34 -5.87 29.47
C THR A 139 19.82 -4.47 29.88
N ASP A 140 19.40 -3.97 31.05
CA ASP A 140 19.92 -2.73 31.61
C ASP A 140 21.46 -2.77 31.85
N SER A 141 22.00 -3.96 32.07
CA SER A 141 23.45 -4.18 32.17
C SER A 141 24.18 -4.30 30.83
N GLY A 142 23.46 -4.13 29.71
CA GLY A 142 24.02 -4.24 28.35
C GLY A 142 24.23 -5.68 27.86
N GLN A 143 23.76 -6.68 28.59
CA GLN A 143 23.94 -8.08 28.21
C GLN A 143 22.88 -8.50 27.18
N PRO A 144 23.20 -9.43 26.28
CA PRO A 144 22.25 -9.94 25.32
C PRO A 144 21.17 -10.82 25.97
N ILE A 145 19.99 -10.81 25.42
CA ILE A 145 18.90 -11.72 25.80
C ILE A 145 19.07 -13.05 25.05
N PRO A 146 18.94 -14.19 25.73
CA PRO A 146 19.15 -15.49 25.10
C PRO A 146 18.07 -15.76 24.03
N ARG A 147 18.50 -16.42 22.95
CA ARG A 147 17.60 -16.92 21.90
C ARG A 147 16.54 -17.84 22.48
N GLY A 148 15.30 -17.73 21.99
CA GLY A 148 14.18 -18.54 22.42
C GLY A 148 13.44 -18.00 23.65
N ALA A 149 13.90 -16.86 24.22
CA ALA A 149 13.11 -16.17 25.23
C ALA A 149 11.76 -15.74 24.62
N THR A 150 10.69 -15.86 25.40
CA THR A 150 9.33 -15.56 24.94
C THR A 150 9.01 -14.09 25.14
N VAL A 151 8.46 -13.47 24.10
CA VAL A 151 7.88 -12.13 24.17
C VAL A 151 6.36 -12.27 24.25
N SER A 152 5.74 -11.64 25.26
CA SER A 152 4.30 -11.71 25.51
C SER A 152 3.73 -10.39 25.98
N THR A 153 2.42 -10.22 25.88
CA THR A 153 1.69 -9.09 26.46
C THR A 153 1.63 -9.19 28.00
N ALA A 154 1.11 -8.17 28.66
CA ALA A 154 0.89 -8.19 30.09
C ALA A 154 -0.05 -9.32 30.54
N GLU A 155 -1.03 -9.66 29.72
CA GLU A 155 -2.02 -10.72 29.92
C GLU A 155 -1.44 -12.12 29.68
N GLY A 156 -0.20 -12.20 29.15
CA GLY A 156 0.48 -13.46 28.84
C GLY A 156 0.22 -14.00 27.43
N GLU A 157 -0.40 -13.21 26.57
CA GLU A 157 -0.58 -13.56 25.16
C GLU A 157 0.77 -13.59 24.46
N PHE A 158 1.06 -14.69 23.77
CA PHE A 158 2.30 -14.85 23.02
C PHE A 158 2.36 -13.92 21.80
N VAL A 159 3.47 -13.23 21.64
CA VAL A 159 3.71 -12.34 20.49
C VAL A 159 4.78 -12.93 19.57
N THR A 160 5.98 -13.20 20.09
CA THR A 160 7.10 -13.71 19.29
C THR A 160 8.19 -14.31 20.20
N LEU A 161 9.27 -14.78 19.59
CA LEU A 161 10.46 -15.25 20.29
C LEU A 161 11.67 -14.33 20.01
N VAL A 162 12.55 -14.22 20.97
CA VAL A 162 13.88 -13.60 20.77
C VAL A 162 14.69 -14.48 19.81
N GLN A 163 15.17 -13.88 18.75
CA GLN A 163 15.98 -14.50 17.71
C GLN A 163 17.49 -14.46 18.06
N GLU A 164 18.29 -15.01 17.18
CA GLU A 164 19.75 -14.93 17.30
C GLU A 164 20.21 -13.46 17.29
N GLY A 165 21.25 -13.13 18.07
CA GLY A 165 21.72 -11.74 18.22
C GLY A 165 20.82 -10.86 19.09
N SER A 166 19.95 -11.44 19.94
CA SER A 166 19.01 -10.70 20.81
C SER A 166 18.02 -9.85 20.01
N GLN A 167 17.64 -10.31 18.84
CA GLN A 167 16.69 -9.62 17.99
C GLN A 167 15.25 -10.04 18.29
N VAL A 168 14.35 -9.07 18.32
CA VAL A 168 12.90 -9.27 18.49
C VAL A 168 12.19 -8.64 17.31
N PHE A 169 11.53 -9.46 16.50
CA PHE A 169 10.68 -8.97 15.42
C PHE A 169 9.25 -8.83 15.93
N LEU A 170 8.73 -7.62 15.89
CA LEU A 170 7.34 -7.29 16.20
C LEU A 170 6.54 -7.12 14.90
N PRO A 171 5.51 -7.93 14.67
CA PRO A 171 4.74 -7.89 13.42
C PRO A 171 3.84 -6.66 13.30
N ASP A 172 3.44 -6.09 14.45
CA ASP A 172 2.64 -4.87 14.50
C ASP A 172 2.95 -4.07 15.79
N VAL A 173 3.26 -2.79 15.61
CA VAL A 173 3.52 -1.83 16.68
C VAL A 173 2.69 -0.54 16.53
N LEU A 174 1.65 -0.56 15.71
CA LEU A 174 0.70 0.57 15.57
C LEU A 174 -0.09 0.82 16.86
N ASP A 175 -0.44 -0.26 17.56
CA ASP A 175 -1.06 -0.23 18.88
C ASP A 175 -0.04 -0.68 19.94
N PRO A 176 0.71 0.27 20.54
CA PRO A 176 1.80 -0.08 21.47
C PRO A 176 1.23 -0.64 22.76
N ARG A 177 1.27 -1.95 22.90
CA ARG A 177 0.97 -2.66 24.15
C ARG A 177 2.25 -2.89 24.95
N PRO A 178 2.18 -2.87 26.30
CA PRO A 178 3.30 -3.27 27.12
C PRO A 178 3.70 -4.71 26.83
N LEU A 179 4.97 -4.91 26.47
CA LEU A 179 5.54 -6.22 26.15
C LEU A 179 6.54 -6.64 27.22
N TRP A 180 6.59 -7.96 27.45
CA TRP A 180 7.44 -8.58 28.43
C TRP A 180 8.26 -9.68 27.81
N ILE A 181 9.52 -9.78 28.21
CA ILE A 181 10.41 -10.89 27.81
C ILE A 181 10.64 -11.79 29.00
N LYS A 182 10.50 -13.10 28.77
CA LYS A 182 10.79 -14.13 29.75
C LYS A 182 11.77 -15.14 29.17
N ALA A 183 12.98 -15.16 29.69
CA ALA A 183 13.97 -16.20 29.41
C ALA A 183 13.87 -17.32 30.45
N GLN A 184 14.31 -18.52 30.07
CA GLN A 184 14.29 -19.68 30.96
C GLN A 184 15.22 -19.44 32.17
N GLY A 185 14.70 -19.61 33.39
CA GLY A 185 15.45 -19.41 34.61
C GLY A 185 15.73 -17.95 35.02
N GLN A 186 15.16 -16.98 34.29
CA GLN A 186 15.31 -15.56 34.60
C GLN A 186 13.96 -14.91 34.92
N PRO A 187 13.93 -13.86 35.76
CA PRO A 187 12.72 -13.07 35.94
C PRO A 187 12.31 -12.40 34.63
N ARG A 188 11.01 -12.15 34.49
CA ARG A 188 10.52 -11.39 33.32
C ARG A 188 11.00 -9.95 33.40
N CYS A 189 11.25 -9.34 32.24
CA CYS A 189 11.58 -7.94 32.12
C CYS A 189 10.63 -7.25 31.13
N ARG A 190 10.40 -5.96 31.34
CA ARG A 190 9.58 -5.13 30.47
C ARG A 190 10.41 -4.66 29.28
N LEU A 191 9.90 -4.86 28.07
CA LEU A 191 10.52 -4.38 26.85
C LEU A 191 10.18 -2.92 26.62
N GLU A 192 11.20 -2.06 26.54
CA GLU A 192 11.07 -0.64 26.26
C GLU A 192 11.86 -0.30 25.01
N PHE A 193 11.22 0.39 24.08
CA PHE A 193 11.81 0.87 22.82
C PHE A 193 11.08 2.14 22.35
N ASP A 194 11.81 2.94 21.59
CA ASP A 194 11.28 4.14 20.96
C ASP A 194 11.41 4.00 19.44
N LEU A 195 10.34 4.31 18.73
CA LEU A 195 10.30 4.41 17.27
C LEU A 195 10.02 5.88 16.89
N PRO A 196 10.43 6.31 15.68
CA PRO A 196 10.04 7.61 15.15
C PRO A 196 8.53 7.80 15.23
N GLU A 197 8.05 9.04 15.39
CA GLU A 197 6.61 9.32 15.51
C GLU A 197 5.87 8.89 14.24
N ASP A 198 6.44 9.19 13.07
CA ASP A 198 5.91 8.77 11.78
C ASP A 198 6.54 7.46 11.30
N ALA A 199 5.70 6.53 10.85
CA ALA A 199 6.14 5.29 10.21
C ALA A 199 6.70 5.58 8.80
N ASP A 200 7.85 5.01 8.46
CA ASP A 200 8.40 5.10 7.11
C ASP A 200 7.67 4.10 6.18
N PRO A 201 6.89 4.58 5.19
CA PRO A 201 6.15 3.71 4.28
C PRO A 201 7.05 2.94 3.29
N GLU A 202 8.32 3.33 3.14
CA GLU A 202 9.26 2.72 2.21
C GLU A 202 10.00 1.51 2.79
N VAL A 203 9.96 1.31 4.11
CA VAL A 203 10.61 0.19 4.79
C VAL A 203 9.60 -0.89 5.18
N TYR A 204 10.03 -2.15 5.07
CA TYR A 204 9.19 -3.28 5.50
C TYR A 204 9.12 -3.39 7.04
N PHE A 205 10.20 -3.05 7.72
CA PHE A 205 10.28 -2.94 9.18
C PHE A 205 11.28 -1.83 9.57
N GLU A 206 11.01 -1.18 10.68
CA GLU A 206 11.93 -0.22 11.29
C GLU A 206 12.87 -0.94 12.25
N THR A 207 14.10 -0.45 12.40
CA THR A 207 15.07 -1.02 13.34
C THR A 207 15.33 -0.04 14.47
N ALA A 208 15.20 -0.51 15.72
CA ALA A 208 15.45 0.31 16.89
C ALA A 208 16.19 -0.47 17.99
N PRO A 209 16.99 0.23 18.82
CA PRO A 209 17.49 -0.33 20.06
C PRO A 209 16.34 -0.47 21.07
N ALA A 210 16.41 -1.52 21.87
CA ALA A 210 15.44 -1.75 22.94
C ALA A 210 16.13 -2.23 24.22
N ARG A 211 15.50 -1.96 25.35
CA ARG A 211 15.97 -2.36 26.66
C ARG A 211 14.96 -3.22 27.37
N CYS A 212 15.45 -4.27 28.02
CA CYS A 212 14.65 -5.11 28.87
C CYS A 212 14.92 -4.75 30.34
N ARG A 213 13.97 -4.06 30.95
CA ARG A 213 14.08 -3.63 32.36
C ARG A 213 13.42 -4.65 33.27
N PRO A 214 14.09 -5.05 34.37
CA PRO A 214 13.48 -5.86 35.41
C PRO A 214 12.21 -5.17 35.95
N SER A 215 11.16 -5.94 36.18
CA SER A 215 9.88 -5.45 36.72
C SER A 215 9.83 -5.63 38.23
#